data_8190aa51ee894588dccc57d47a84e713
#
_entry.id   8190aa51ee894588dccc57d47a84e713
#
_cell.length_a   1.000
_cell.length_b   1.000
_cell.length_c   1.000
_cell.angle_alpha   90.00
_cell.angle_beta   90.00
_cell.angle_gamma   90.00
#
_symmetry.space_group_name_H-M   'P 1'
#
loop_
_entity.id
_entity.type
_entity.pdbx_description
1 polymer ?
#
loop_
_entity_poly.entity_id
_entity_poly.type
_entity_poly.pdbx_seq_one_letter_code
_entity_poly.pdbx_strand_id
1 'polypeptide(L)'
;PILDGGPCTIGIESTIVDLTQEQPAILRPGFIGQHDIESIVGPLGTSNTVAPGTLRSHYSPMTSLLLSHEPELERQKLETEGRSVAVLRAQETPQYARNLYAELRKMDEMGVDILIVEPAPNEGIGPAINDRLQRAAAKFSTD
;
A
#
# COMPACT_ATOMS: atom_id res chain seq x y z
N PRO A 1 -16.81 24.51 -0.85
CA PRO A 1 -17.69 23.47 -0.34
C PRO A 1 -17.16 22.09 -0.72
N ILE A 2 -17.36 21.10 0.15
CA ILE A 2 -17.06 19.69 -0.08
C ILE A 2 -18.40 18.96 -0.20
N LEU A 3 -18.56 18.14 -1.24
CA LEU A 3 -19.67 17.21 -1.37
C LEU A 3 -19.21 15.86 -0.83
N ASP A 4 -19.75 15.45 0.32
CA ASP A 4 -19.40 14.17 0.93
C ASP A 4 -20.33 13.07 0.37
N GLY A 5 -19.73 12.16 -0.43
CA GLY A 5 -20.41 10.99 -0.98
C GLY A 5 -20.37 9.75 -0.07
N GLY A 6 -19.81 9.87 1.13
CA GLY A 6 -19.59 8.75 2.03
C GLY A 6 -18.34 7.91 1.72
N PRO A 7 -18.15 6.78 2.43
CA PRO A 7 -16.98 5.91 2.28
C PRO A 7 -16.89 5.30 0.88
N CYS A 8 -15.67 5.23 0.34
CA CYS A 8 -15.40 4.55 -0.93
C CYS A 8 -15.56 3.03 -0.80
N THR A 9 -16.03 2.37 -1.87
CA THR A 9 -16.23 0.91 -1.88
C THR A 9 -14.91 0.14 -2.04
N ILE A 10 -13.93 0.68 -2.75
CA ILE A 10 -12.64 0.04 -3.06
C ILE A 10 -11.57 0.41 -2.03
N GLY A 11 -11.47 1.69 -1.65
CA GLY A 11 -10.57 2.18 -0.61
C GLY A 11 -9.15 2.54 -1.05
N ILE A 12 -8.71 2.11 -2.23
CA ILE A 12 -7.45 2.50 -2.85
C ILE A 12 -7.71 3.16 -4.21
N GLU A 13 -6.69 3.84 -4.75
CA GLU A 13 -6.80 4.56 -6.01
C GLU A 13 -6.85 3.62 -7.21
N SER A 14 -7.31 4.16 -8.34
CA SER A 14 -7.38 3.47 -9.64
C SER A 14 -6.01 3.03 -10.16
N THR A 15 -5.99 1.99 -10.97
CA THR A 15 -4.84 1.63 -11.81
C THR A 15 -4.57 2.73 -12.83
N ILE A 16 -3.29 3.06 -13.03
CA ILE A 16 -2.86 3.99 -14.09
C ILE A 16 -2.02 3.21 -15.10
N VAL A 17 -2.42 3.30 -16.36
CA VAL A 17 -1.73 2.64 -17.48
C VAL A 17 -1.16 3.70 -18.41
N ASP A 18 0.11 3.56 -18.76
CA ASP A 18 0.79 4.33 -19.80
C ASP A 18 0.55 3.66 -21.16
N LEU A 19 -0.07 4.38 -22.07
CA LEU A 19 -0.32 3.95 -23.45
C LEU A 19 0.52 4.74 -24.45
N THR A 20 1.49 5.52 -23.98
CA THR A 20 2.35 6.36 -24.85
C THR A 20 3.58 5.60 -25.38
N GLN A 21 3.85 4.42 -24.83
CA GLN A 21 4.93 3.54 -25.22
C GLN A 21 4.47 2.51 -26.26
N GLU A 22 5.39 1.87 -26.95
CA GLU A 22 5.09 0.78 -27.90
C GLU A 22 4.35 -0.38 -27.20
N GLN A 23 4.74 -0.69 -25.98
CA GLN A 23 4.02 -1.62 -25.10
C GLN A 23 3.38 -0.84 -23.94
N PRO A 24 2.07 -1.04 -23.68
CA PRO A 24 1.42 -0.47 -22.51
C PRO A 24 2.14 -0.86 -21.21
N ALA A 25 2.16 0.03 -20.21
CA ALA A 25 2.80 -0.24 -18.93
C ALA A 25 1.94 0.23 -17.75
N ILE A 26 1.92 -0.53 -16.65
CA ILE A 26 1.26 -0.08 -15.42
C ILE A 26 2.20 0.87 -14.68
N LEU A 27 1.78 2.13 -14.51
CA LEU A 27 2.49 3.13 -13.72
C LEU A 27 2.14 3.05 -12.24
N ARG A 28 0.89 2.70 -11.94
CA ARG A 28 0.40 2.55 -10.59
C ARG A 28 -0.59 1.39 -10.51
N PRO A 29 -0.29 0.32 -9.77
CA PRO A 29 -1.25 -0.75 -9.52
C PRO A 29 -2.49 -0.23 -8.78
N GLY A 30 -3.67 -0.74 -9.09
CA GLY A 30 -4.94 -0.37 -8.47
C GLY A 30 -5.90 -1.56 -8.43
N PHE A 31 -7.20 -1.28 -8.36
CA PHE A 31 -8.23 -2.31 -8.27
C PHE A 31 -8.27 -3.24 -9.50
N ILE A 32 -8.08 -2.68 -10.70
CA ILE A 32 -7.98 -3.48 -11.93
C ILE A 32 -6.57 -4.06 -11.98
N GLY A 33 -6.49 -5.39 -11.91
CA GLY A 33 -5.23 -6.12 -11.85
C GLY A 33 -4.47 -6.16 -13.17
N GLN A 34 -3.20 -6.53 -13.11
CA GLN A 34 -2.34 -6.66 -14.29
C GLN A 34 -2.93 -7.63 -15.32
N HIS A 35 -3.39 -8.80 -14.87
CA HIS A 35 -3.96 -9.84 -15.74
C HIS A 35 -5.18 -9.33 -16.53
N ASP A 36 -6.07 -8.56 -15.89
CA ASP A 36 -7.25 -7.99 -16.55
C ASP A 36 -6.86 -7.02 -17.65
N ILE A 37 -5.83 -6.20 -17.39
CA ILE A 37 -5.29 -5.26 -18.39
C ILE A 37 -4.63 -6.01 -19.55
N GLU A 38 -3.75 -6.97 -19.25
CA GLU A 38 -3.07 -7.79 -20.25
C GLU A 38 -4.03 -8.55 -21.16
N SER A 39 -5.19 -8.97 -20.63
CA SER A 39 -6.21 -9.64 -21.42
C SER A 39 -6.81 -8.76 -22.55
N ILE A 40 -6.69 -7.44 -22.40
CA ILE A 40 -7.24 -6.44 -23.34
C ILE A 40 -6.16 -5.89 -24.26
N VAL A 41 -5.01 -5.50 -23.69
CA VAL A 41 -3.96 -4.76 -24.40
C VAL A 41 -2.76 -5.61 -24.80
N GLY A 42 -2.73 -6.89 -24.40
CA GLY A 42 -1.58 -7.77 -24.60
C GLY A 42 -0.50 -7.59 -23.53
N PRO A 43 0.71 -8.16 -23.76
CA PRO A 43 1.79 -8.13 -22.79
C PRO A 43 2.18 -6.69 -22.40
N LEU A 44 2.40 -6.48 -21.09
CA LEU A 44 2.82 -5.18 -20.57
C LEU A 44 4.34 -5.04 -20.59
N GLY A 45 4.77 -3.83 -20.89
CA GLY A 45 6.16 -3.39 -20.81
C GLY A 45 6.45 -2.63 -19.51
N THR A 46 7.51 -1.83 -19.54
CA THR A 46 7.90 -0.92 -18.46
C THR A 46 7.89 0.52 -18.95
N SER A 47 7.61 1.46 -18.06
CA SER A 47 7.66 2.89 -18.33
C SER A 47 8.30 3.62 -17.17
N ASN A 48 9.06 4.68 -17.47
CA ASN A 48 9.64 5.60 -16.48
C ASN A 48 8.79 6.86 -16.30
N THR A 49 7.60 6.89 -16.88
CA THR A 49 6.67 8.03 -16.78
C THR A 49 6.21 8.18 -15.33
N VAL A 50 6.30 9.39 -14.80
CA VAL A 50 5.82 9.71 -13.45
C VAL A 50 4.32 9.93 -13.48
N ALA A 51 3.59 9.32 -12.56
CA ALA A 51 2.15 9.46 -12.39
C ALA A 51 1.80 9.91 -10.96
N PRO A 52 0.59 10.48 -10.74
CA PRO A 52 0.14 10.80 -9.39
C PRO A 52 0.15 9.58 -8.47
N GLY A 53 0.71 9.73 -7.26
CA GLY A 53 0.81 8.64 -6.28
C GLY A 53 1.96 7.66 -6.51
N THR A 54 2.89 7.94 -7.46
CA THR A 54 4.07 7.09 -7.71
C THR A 54 5.34 7.63 -7.04
N LEU A 55 5.25 8.69 -6.27
CA LEU A 55 6.39 9.20 -5.50
C LEU A 55 6.86 8.16 -4.50
N ARG A 56 8.19 8.08 -4.29
CA ARG A 56 8.83 7.09 -3.41
C ARG A 56 8.28 7.12 -1.98
N SER A 57 8.05 8.31 -1.42
CA SER A 57 7.43 8.49 -0.11
C SER A 57 6.04 9.11 -0.28
N HIS A 58 5.02 8.28 -0.27
CA HIS A 58 3.62 8.67 -0.36
C HIS A 58 2.77 7.83 0.58
N TYR A 59 1.63 8.36 1.05
CA TYR A 59 0.73 7.68 2.00
C TYR A 59 1.34 7.36 3.38
N SER A 60 2.52 7.92 3.68
CA SER A 60 3.25 7.60 4.90
C SER A 60 2.56 8.17 6.13
N PRO A 61 2.36 7.38 7.19
CA PRO A 61 1.99 7.88 8.51
C PRO A 61 3.10 8.78 9.10
N MET A 62 2.84 9.40 10.23
CA MET A 62 3.88 10.11 10.98
C MET A 62 4.79 9.14 11.72
N THR A 63 4.23 8.07 12.24
CA THR A 63 4.91 6.98 12.96
C THR A 63 5.69 6.10 12.00
N SER A 64 6.87 5.63 12.40
CA SER A 64 7.69 4.69 11.63
C SER A 64 6.93 3.43 11.27
N LEU A 65 6.98 3.01 9.99
CA LEU A 65 6.28 1.85 9.48
C LEU A 65 7.27 0.77 9.03
N LEU A 66 7.12 -0.43 9.59
CA LEU A 66 7.88 -1.63 9.26
C LEU A 66 6.95 -2.65 8.58
N LEU A 67 7.35 -3.17 7.41
CA LEU A 67 6.66 -4.28 6.76
C LEU A 67 7.26 -5.61 7.21
N SER A 68 6.41 -6.54 7.63
CA SER A 68 6.85 -7.87 8.03
C SER A 68 5.80 -8.94 7.74
N HIS A 69 6.23 -10.09 7.21
CA HIS A 69 5.40 -11.29 7.08
C HIS A 69 5.33 -12.09 8.41
N GLU A 70 6.15 -11.72 9.40
CA GLU A 70 6.16 -12.32 10.73
C GLU A 70 5.96 -11.24 11.81
N PRO A 71 4.82 -10.52 11.79
CA PRO A 71 4.62 -9.31 12.61
C PRO A 71 4.71 -9.56 14.10
N GLU A 72 4.34 -10.76 14.59
CA GLU A 72 4.44 -11.10 16.01
C GLU A 72 5.89 -11.31 16.48
N LEU A 73 6.72 -11.89 15.62
CA LEU A 73 8.14 -12.06 15.91
C LEU A 73 8.84 -10.69 16.01
N GLU A 74 8.56 -9.82 15.05
CA GLU A 74 9.10 -8.46 15.06
C GLU A 74 8.57 -7.64 16.26
N ARG A 75 7.28 -7.79 16.60
CA ARG A 75 6.69 -7.15 17.77
C ARG A 75 7.44 -7.54 19.05
N GLN A 76 7.62 -8.85 19.31
CA GLN A 76 8.30 -9.35 20.50
C GLN A 76 9.73 -8.81 20.60
N LYS A 77 10.46 -8.78 19.48
CA LYS A 77 11.82 -8.23 19.41
C LYS A 77 11.86 -6.77 19.80
N LEU A 78 11.02 -5.93 19.16
CA LEU A 78 10.97 -4.50 19.40
C LEU A 78 10.49 -4.15 20.82
N GLU A 79 9.52 -4.88 21.36
CA GLU A 79 9.07 -4.73 22.75
C GLU A 79 10.17 -5.10 23.76
N THR A 80 11.00 -6.11 23.45
CA THR A 80 12.17 -6.45 24.28
C THR A 80 13.22 -5.33 24.25
N GLU A 81 13.30 -4.58 23.18
CA GLU A 81 14.14 -3.37 23.04
C GLU A 81 13.52 -2.12 23.70
N GLY A 82 12.35 -2.27 24.34
CA GLY A 82 11.64 -1.17 25.02
C GLY A 82 10.82 -0.26 24.09
N ARG A 83 10.54 -0.68 22.86
CA ARG A 83 9.74 0.09 21.90
C ARG A 83 8.25 -0.25 22.06
N SER A 84 7.41 0.76 21.96
CA SER A 84 5.97 0.58 21.87
C SER A 84 5.56 0.30 20.40
N VAL A 85 4.70 -0.71 20.19
CA VAL A 85 4.40 -1.22 18.85
C VAL A 85 2.89 -1.41 18.67
N ALA A 86 2.38 -1.08 17.48
CA ALA A 86 1.06 -1.49 17.03
C ALA A 86 1.19 -2.37 15.77
N VAL A 87 0.31 -3.37 15.63
CA VAL A 87 0.35 -4.35 14.54
C VAL A 87 -0.92 -4.29 13.72
N LEU A 88 -0.79 -4.11 12.40
CA LEU A 88 -1.86 -4.29 11.44
C LEU A 88 -1.65 -5.62 10.70
N ARG A 89 -2.56 -6.57 10.93
CA ARG A 89 -2.56 -7.85 10.25
C ARG A 89 -3.21 -7.75 8.87
N ALA A 90 -2.72 -8.52 7.93
CA ALA A 90 -3.39 -8.70 6.65
C ALA A 90 -4.81 -9.24 6.87
N GLN A 91 -5.74 -8.71 6.09
CA GLN A 91 -7.14 -9.12 6.04
C GLN A 91 -7.41 -9.75 4.68
N GLU A 92 -8.64 -10.26 4.44
CA GLU A 92 -9.06 -10.58 3.08
C GLU A 92 -8.86 -9.36 2.17
N THR A 93 -8.30 -9.59 0.98
CA THR A 93 -7.75 -8.52 0.15
C THR A 93 -8.70 -7.37 -0.18
N PRO A 94 -9.99 -7.60 -0.52
CA PRO A 94 -10.93 -6.49 -0.74
C PRO A 94 -11.17 -5.65 0.51
N GLN A 95 -11.28 -6.31 1.67
CA GLN A 95 -11.49 -5.62 2.95
C GLN A 95 -10.23 -4.86 3.38
N TYR A 96 -9.06 -5.45 3.17
CA TYR A 96 -7.79 -4.81 3.48
C TYR A 96 -7.60 -3.52 2.66
N ALA A 97 -7.84 -3.57 1.35
CA ALA A 97 -7.78 -2.39 0.49
C ALA A 97 -8.73 -1.29 0.97
N ARG A 98 -9.97 -1.68 1.31
CA ARG A 98 -11.03 -0.74 1.75
C ARG A 98 -10.65 -0.01 3.03
N ASN A 99 -10.04 -0.71 3.98
CA ASN A 99 -9.75 -0.18 5.31
C ASN A 99 -8.34 0.41 5.43
N LEU A 100 -7.43 0.15 4.49
CA LEU A 100 -6.00 0.41 4.61
C LEU A 100 -5.67 1.79 5.21
N TYR A 101 -6.14 2.84 4.58
CA TYR A 101 -5.82 4.20 5.02
C TYR A 101 -6.50 4.60 6.33
N ALA A 102 -7.69 4.06 6.59
CA ALA A 102 -8.40 4.30 7.85
C ALA A 102 -7.65 3.63 9.03
N GLU A 103 -7.22 2.38 8.85
CA GLU A 103 -6.46 1.66 9.86
C GLU A 103 -5.08 2.29 10.10
N LEU A 104 -4.35 2.66 9.04
CA LEU A 104 -3.06 3.34 9.19
C LEU A 104 -3.19 4.67 9.96
N ARG A 105 -4.21 5.48 9.67
CA ARG A 105 -4.45 6.72 10.42
C ARG A 105 -4.81 6.46 11.88
N LYS A 106 -5.69 5.49 12.13
CA LYS A 106 -6.07 5.10 13.50
C LYS A 106 -4.87 4.63 14.30
N MET A 107 -3.98 3.84 13.68
CA MET A 107 -2.77 3.37 14.34
C MET A 107 -1.76 4.50 14.57
N ASP A 108 -1.65 5.45 13.64
CA ASP A 108 -0.80 6.63 13.80
C ASP A 108 -1.22 7.51 14.99
N GLU A 109 -2.53 7.54 15.29
CA GLU A 109 -3.10 8.24 16.45
C GLU A 109 -2.82 7.53 17.79
N MET A 110 -2.36 6.28 17.79
CA MET A 110 -2.05 5.52 19.01
C MET A 110 -0.79 6.02 19.74
N GLY A 111 0.05 6.79 19.05
CA GLY A 111 1.28 7.36 19.63
C GLY A 111 2.35 6.32 19.98
N VAL A 112 2.39 5.20 19.25
CA VAL A 112 3.44 4.17 19.40
C VAL A 112 4.69 4.57 18.62
N ASP A 113 5.81 3.91 18.92
CA ASP A 113 7.09 4.16 18.25
C ASP A 113 7.14 3.57 16.84
N ILE A 114 6.51 2.42 16.62
CA ILE A 114 6.59 1.67 15.38
C ILE A 114 5.23 1.04 15.04
N LEU A 115 4.82 1.18 13.77
CA LEU A 115 3.72 0.43 13.18
C LEU A 115 4.28 -0.77 12.41
N ILE A 116 3.94 -1.98 12.81
CA ILE A 116 4.24 -3.19 12.04
C ILE A 116 3.02 -3.50 11.19
N VAL A 117 3.23 -3.64 9.88
CA VAL A 117 2.16 -3.93 8.94
C VAL A 117 2.48 -5.19 8.15
N GLU A 118 1.55 -6.13 8.15
CA GLU A 118 1.67 -7.36 7.38
C GLU A 118 1.25 -7.11 5.93
N PRO A 119 2.12 -7.39 4.94
CA PRO A 119 1.77 -7.26 3.53
C PRO A 119 0.61 -8.17 3.12
N ALA A 120 -0.17 -7.73 2.14
CA ALA A 120 -1.23 -8.54 1.55
C ALA A 120 -0.65 -9.72 0.73
N PRO A 121 -1.38 -10.83 0.55
CA PRO A 121 -1.05 -11.84 -0.44
C PRO A 121 -0.85 -11.21 -1.83
N ASN A 122 0.11 -11.72 -2.60
CA ASN A 122 0.48 -11.11 -3.90
C ASN A 122 -0.42 -11.58 -5.05
N GLU A 123 -1.73 -11.59 -4.82
CA GLU A 123 -2.77 -11.98 -5.77
C GLU A 123 -3.95 -10.99 -5.74
N GLY A 124 -4.72 -10.94 -6.81
CA GLY A 124 -5.85 -10.03 -6.96
C GLY A 124 -5.43 -8.56 -6.78
N ILE A 125 -6.04 -7.87 -5.81
CA ILE A 125 -5.74 -6.47 -5.47
C ILE A 125 -4.50 -6.33 -4.55
N GLY A 126 -3.93 -7.43 -4.07
CA GLY A 126 -2.79 -7.46 -3.15
C GLY A 126 -1.56 -6.68 -3.63
N PRO A 127 -1.12 -6.80 -4.90
CA PRO A 127 -0.03 -5.99 -5.43
C PRO A 127 -0.25 -4.47 -5.28
N ALA A 128 -1.50 -4.01 -5.43
CA ALA A 128 -1.83 -2.60 -5.24
C ALA A 128 -1.76 -2.16 -3.77
N ILE A 129 -2.20 -3.01 -2.83
CA ILE A 129 -2.05 -2.77 -1.39
C ILE A 129 -0.57 -2.69 -1.05
N ASN A 130 0.23 -3.67 -1.50
CA ASN A 130 1.66 -3.75 -1.22
C ASN A 130 2.45 -2.56 -1.79
N ASP A 131 2.11 -2.06 -2.98
CA ASP A 131 2.69 -0.83 -3.51
C ASP A 131 2.47 0.37 -2.57
N ARG A 132 1.26 0.54 -2.00
CA ARG A 132 0.95 1.61 -1.03
C ARG A 132 1.74 1.44 0.26
N LEU A 133 1.81 0.22 0.78
CA LEU A 133 2.54 -0.09 2.00
C LEU A 133 4.05 0.14 1.84
N GLN A 134 4.64 -0.27 0.72
CA GLN A 134 6.05 -0.02 0.41
C GLN A 134 6.36 1.47 0.34
N ARG A 135 5.51 2.28 -0.30
CA ARG A 135 5.66 3.73 -0.35
C ARG A 135 5.48 4.38 1.03
N ALA A 136 4.55 3.87 1.83
CA ALA A 136 4.35 4.34 3.20
C ALA A 136 5.59 4.06 4.06
N ALA A 137 6.22 2.90 3.93
CA ALA A 137 7.42 2.51 4.66
C ALA A 137 8.69 3.22 4.16
N ALA A 138 8.77 3.59 2.88
CA ALA A 138 9.96 4.17 2.26
C ALA A 138 10.42 5.51 2.88
N LYS A 139 9.54 6.22 3.59
CA LYS A 139 9.88 7.43 4.36
C LYS A 139 10.91 7.15 5.46
N PHE A 140 10.92 5.93 6.00
CA PHE A 140 11.71 5.54 7.16
C PHE A 140 12.89 4.64 6.81
N SER A 141 13.00 4.23 5.55
CA SER A 141 14.17 3.51 5.04
C SER A 141 15.30 4.53 4.80
N THR A 142 16.28 4.54 5.68
CA THR A 142 17.59 5.19 5.41
C THR A 142 18.29 4.34 4.35
N ASP A 143 18.62 4.95 3.20
CA ASP A 143 19.55 4.38 2.21
C ASP A 143 20.95 4.23 2.84
#